data_a01566a5386792c48164192a30a60725
#
_entry.id   a01566a5386792c48164192a30a60725
#
_cell.length_a   1.000
_cell.length_b   1.000
_cell.length_c   1.000
_cell.angle_alpha   90.00
_cell.angle_beta   90.00
_cell.angle_gamma   90.00
#
_symmetry.space_group_name_H-M   'P 1'
#
loop_
_entity.id
_entity.type
_entity.pdbx_description
1 polymer ?
#
loop_
_entity_poly.entity_id
_entity_poly.type
_entity_poly.pdbx_seq_one_letter_code
_entity_poly.pdbx_strand_id
1 'polypeptide(L)'
;EPVKGGSLVHVPENIQTKLLNLDGSLSIASWAIRFAASLKNIRVVLSGMSNLEQLNDNISYMKKFKPLTQEENDFLIKLGDQIRTSIAIPCTACNYCTPGCPEHICIPEYFNLFNKRKQNLSKGKSTEYDDLKNEHGKPYDCIECGQCERVCPQKLPIISNLKKVADEFE
;
A
#
# COMPACT_ATOMS: atom_id res chain seq x y z
N GLU A 1 4.14 12.34 1.60
CA GLU A 1 3.07 11.41 2.07
C GLU A 1 3.67 10.27 2.88
N PRO A 2 3.88 10.43 4.20
CA PRO A 2 4.61 9.46 5.02
C PRO A 2 3.89 8.14 5.20
N VAL A 3 2.56 8.10 5.09
CA VAL A 3 1.74 6.88 5.22
C VAL A 3 1.42 6.22 3.87
N LYS A 4 1.99 6.72 2.78
CA LYS A 4 1.88 6.17 1.42
C LYS A 4 0.41 5.91 1.01
N GLY A 5 -0.44 6.97 1.09
CA GLY A 5 -1.86 6.87 0.78
C GLY A 5 -2.64 5.96 1.74
N GLY A 6 -2.18 5.80 2.98
CA GLY A 6 -2.81 4.93 3.98
C GLY A 6 -2.30 3.47 3.97
N SER A 7 -1.53 3.05 2.98
CA SER A 7 -1.07 1.65 2.88
C SER A 7 -0.15 1.22 4.03
N LEU A 8 0.57 2.15 4.67
CA LEU A 8 1.39 1.87 5.85
C LEU A 8 0.59 1.89 7.17
N VAL A 9 -0.72 2.13 7.13
CA VAL A 9 -1.62 1.98 8.29
C VAL A 9 -2.22 0.57 8.31
N HIS A 10 -2.47 0.02 7.13
CA HIS A 10 -3.04 -1.32 6.92
C HIS A 10 -1.93 -2.31 6.55
N VAL A 11 -1.06 -2.61 7.51
CA VAL A 11 0.03 -3.57 7.35
C VAL A 11 -0.36 -4.95 7.88
N PRO A 12 0.32 -6.04 7.46
CA PRO A 12 0.05 -7.40 7.96
C PRO A 12 0.10 -7.50 9.48
N GLU A 13 -0.71 -8.39 10.06
CA GLU A 13 -0.88 -8.54 11.51
C GLU A 13 0.45 -8.77 12.25
N ASN A 14 1.34 -9.56 11.68
CA ASN A 14 2.68 -9.79 12.23
C ASN A 14 3.54 -8.52 12.29
N ILE A 15 3.30 -7.57 11.39
CA ILE A 15 3.94 -6.24 11.40
C ILE A 15 3.30 -5.34 12.44
N GLN A 16 1.95 -5.33 12.51
CA GLN A 16 1.21 -4.57 13.52
C GLN A 16 1.65 -4.98 14.94
N THR A 17 1.70 -6.28 15.21
CA THR A 17 2.13 -6.82 16.50
C THR A 17 3.53 -6.34 16.89
N LYS A 18 4.46 -6.31 15.93
CA LYS A 18 5.83 -5.81 16.19
C LYS A 18 5.86 -4.33 16.55
N LEU A 19 5.04 -3.50 15.90
CA LEU A 19 4.95 -2.07 16.19
C LEU A 19 4.28 -1.80 17.54
N LEU A 20 3.20 -2.53 17.86
CA LEU A 20 2.51 -2.43 19.14
C LEU A 20 3.39 -2.91 20.32
N ASN A 21 4.26 -3.87 20.09
CA ASN A 21 5.22 -4.33 21.11
C ASN A 21 6.33 -3.32 21.40
N LEU A 22 6.64 -2.42 20.46
CA LEU A 22 7.57 -1.31 20.71
C LEU A 22 6.94 -0.26 21.61
N ASP A 23 5.75 0.18 21.30
CA ASP A 23 4.95 1.10 22.10
C ASP A 23 3.46 0.95 21.72
N GLY A 24 2.71 0.24 22.56
CA GLY A 24 1.28 0.01 22.37
C GLY A 24 0.40 1.24 22.57
N SER A 25 0.95 2.35 23.04
CA SER A 25 0.24 3.63 23.19
C SER A 25 0.22 4.44 21.88
N LEU A 26 1.03 4.05 20.89
CA LEU A 26 1.17 4.74 19.61
C LEU A 26 0.40 4.04 18.51
N SER A 27 -0.23 4.82 17.62
CA SER A 27 -0.89 4.29 16.43
C SER A 27 0.13 3.76 15.42
N ILE A 28 -0.32 2.85 14.54
CA ILE A 28 0.53 2.36 13.44
C ILE A 28 0.97 3.52 12.54
N ALA A 29 0.07 4.48 12.24
CA ALA A 29 0.37 5.67 11.44
C ALA A 29 1.48 6.54 12.05
N SER A 30 1.53 6.63 13.38
CA SER A 30 2.51 7.44 14.10
C SER A 30 3.95 7.05 13.80
N TRP A 31 4.21 5.76 13.60
CA TRP A 31 5.55 5.26 13.31
C TRP A 31 6.06 5.76 11.95
N ALA A 32 5.21 5.76 10.91
CA ALA A 32 5.56 6.26 9.59
C ALA A 32 5.76 7.79 9.59
N ILE A 33 4.91 8.53 10.30
CA ILE A 33 5.01 9.98 10.40
C ILE A 33 6.23 10.40 11.21
N ARG A 34 6.47 9.76 12.36
CA ARG A 34 7.66 10.02 13.19
C ARG A 34 8.95 9.64 12.48
N PHE A 35 8.96 8.55 11.69
CA PHE A 35 10.11 8.19 10.86
C PHE A 35 10.46 9.32 9.89
N ALA A 36 9.49 9.81 9.12
CA ALA A 36 9.71 10.92 8.20
C ALA A 36 10.16 12.20 8.92
N ALA A 37 9.55 12.52 10.08
CA ALA A 37 9.88 13.71 10.85
C ALA A 37 11.25 13.63 11.54
N SER A 38 11.78 12.42 11.77
CA SER A 38 13.10 12.22 12.40
C SER A 38 14.26 12.31 11.40
N LEU A 39 13.98 12.34 10.10
CA LEU A 39 15.03 12.44 9.09
C LEU A 39 15.73 13.80 9.15
N LYS A 40 17.06 13.78 9.11
CA LYS A 40 17.88 14.99 9.11
C LYS A 40 17.48 15.90 7.94
N ASN A 41 17.32 17.17 8.21
CA ASN A 41 16.95 18.23 7.26
C ASN A 41 15.46 18.23 6.81
N ILE A 42 14.61 17.34 7.29
CA ILE A 42 13.16 17.47 7.12
C ILE A 42 12.65 18.54 8.10
N ARG A 43 11.94 19.55 7.57
CA ARG A 43 11.38 20.67 8.34
C ARG A 43 9.87 20.55 8.49
N VAL A 44 9.21 19.96 7.51
CA VAL A 44 7.76 19.81 7.47
C VAL A 44 7.43 18.43 6.95
N VAL A 45 6.48 17.77 7.60
CA VAL A 45 5.89 16.50 7.15
C VAL A 45 4.43 16.76 6.81
N LEU A 46 4.08 16.56 5.54
CA LEU A 46 2.70 16.68 5.08
C LEU A 46 1.95 15.37 5.33
N SER A 47 0.84 15.45 6.05
CA SER A 47 -0.05 14.32 6.30
C SER A 47 -1.45 14.61 5.77
N GLY A 48 -1.97 13.70 4.93
CA GLY A 48 -3.33 13.76 4.40
C GLY A 48 -4.31 13.15 5.40
N MET A 49 -4.92 13.99 6.25
CA MET A 49 -5.93 13.59 7.23
C MET A 49 -7.32 13.88 6.67
N SER A 50 -8.23 12.91 6.77
CA SER A 50 -9.60 13.01 6.24
C SER A 50 -10.67 13.11 7.34
N ASN A 51 -10.30 12.95 8.62
CA ASN A 51 -11.22 13.04 9.74
C ASN A 51 -10.52 13.54 11.02
N LEU A 52 -11.32 13.89 12.04
CA LEU A 52 -10.83 14.43 13.31
C LEU A 52 -10.04 13.41 14.13
N GLU A 53 -10.33 12.13 14.00
CA GLU A 53 -9.60 11.07 14.70
C GLU A 53 -8.14 11.04 14.25
N GLN A 54 -7.89 11.03 12.94
CA GLN A 54 -6.55 11.07 12.36
C GLN A 54 -5.81 12.37 12.73
N LEU A 55 -6.52 13.51 12.78
CA LEU A 55 -5.96 14.78 13.20
C LEU A 55 -5.51 14.71 14.66
N ASN A 56 -6.38 14.24 15.56
CA ASN A 56 -6.08 14.13 16.98
C ASN A 56 -4.94 13.14 17.25
N ASP A 57 -4.92 12.02 16.53
CA ASP A 57 -3.83 11.06 16.59
C ASP A 57 -2.50 11.72 16.22
N ASN A 58 -2.44 12.39 15.08
CA ASN A 58 -1.22 13.07 14.63
C ASN A 58 -0.77 14.18 15.62
N ILE A 59 -1.69 14.96 16.18
CA ILE A 59 -1.39 15.99 17.16
C ILE A 59 -0.83 15.36 18.45
N SER A 60 -1.33 14.19 18.87
CA SER A 60 -0.97 13.54 20.11
C SER A 60 0.54 13.34 20.28
N TYR A 61 1.22 12.90 19.23
CA TYR A 61 2.67 12.64 19.23
C TYR A 61 3.50 13.75 18.59
N MET A 62 2.92 14.59 17.70
CA MET A 62 3.65 15.70 17.08
C MET A 62 3.72 16.95 17.96
N LYS A 63 2.73 17.22 18.83
CA LYS A 63 2.74 18.38 19.74
C LYS A 63 3.94 18.39 20.69
N LYS A 64 4.41 17.21 21.10
CA LYS A 64 5.63 17.03 21.89
C LYS A 64 6.56 16.04 21.18
N PHE A 65 6.87 16.36 19.92
CA PHE A 65 7.63 15.47 19.05
C PHE A 65 8.96 15.05 19.69
N LYS A 66 9.17 13.74 19.71
CA LYS A 66 10.46 13.14 20.06
C LYS A 66 10.96 12.40 18.81
N PRO A 67 12.14 12.76 18.29
CA PRO A 67 12.77 12.00 17.21
C PRO A 67 12.92 10.52 17.59
N LEU A 68 12.90 9.67 16.58
CA LEU A 68 13.21 8.26 16.77
C LEU A 68 14.65 8.09 17.31
N THR A 69 14.82 7.14 18.21
CA THR A 69 16.16 6.67 18.59
C THR A 69 16.80 5.93 17.41
N GLN A 70 18.11 5.71 17.45
CA GLN A 70 18.79 4.93 16.41
C GLN A 70 18.23 3.50 16.33
N GLU A 71 17.93 2.90 17.48
CA GLU A 71 17.36 1.54 17.57
C GLU A 71 15.96 1.46 16.95
N GLU A 72 15.08 2.43 17.24
CA GLU A 72 13.76 2.54 16.62
C GLU A 72 13.87 2.74 15.10
N ASN A 73 14.78 3.60 14.65
CA ASN A 73 15.01 3.86 13.25
C ASN A 73 15.47 2.60 12.50
N ASP A 74 16.49 1.90 13.03
CA ASP A 74 17.02 0.66 12.45
C ASP A 74 15.97 -0.45 12.42
N PHE A 75 15.13 -0.52 13.44
CA PHE A 75 14.01 -1.45 13.49
C PHE A 75 12.98 -1.13 12.41
N LEU A 76 12.59 0.13 12.25
CA LEU A 76 11.62 0.53 11.22
C LEU A 76 12.14 0.32 9.80
N ILE A 77 13.44 0.52 9.54
CA ILE A 77 14.05 0.19 8.25
C ILE A 77 13.91 -1.30 7.94
N LYS A 78 14.28 -2.17 8.89
CA LYS A 78 14.11 -3.64 8.73
C LYS A 78 12.66 -4.03 8.53
N LEU A 79 11.74 -3.37 9.24
CA LEU A 79 10.31 -3.61 9.11
C LEU A 79 9.78 -3.16 7.74
N GLY A 80 10.26 -2.03 7.23
CA GLY A 80 9.97 -1.54 5.89
C GLY A 80 10.41 -2.54 4.81
N ASP A 81 11.56 -3.19 4.97
CA ASP A 81 12.01 -4.26 4.06
C ASP A 81 11.09 -5.48 4.12
N GLN A 82 10.62 -5.87 5.30
CA GLN A 82 9.64 -6.96 5.45
C GLN A 82 8.31 -6.62 4.78
N ILE A 83 7.81 -5.38 4.93
CA ILE A 83 6.60 -4.93 4.23
C ILE A 83 6.82 -4.98 2.72
N ARG A 84 7.94 -4.46 2.23
CA ARG A 84 8.26 -4.45 0.80
C ARG A 84 8.31 -5.85 0.20
N THR A 85 8.91 -6.81 0.89
CA THR A 85 9.01 -8.20 0.43
C THR A 85 7.68 -8.94 0.51
N SER A 86 6.72 -8.47 1.32
CA SER A 86 5.36 -9.04 1.37
C SER A 86 4.46 -8.60 0.22
N ILE A 87 4.87 -7.59 -0.56
CA ILE A 87 4.11 -7.08 -1.71
C ILE A 87 4.39 -7.98 -2.92
N ALA A 88 3.38 -8.74 -3.34
CA ALA A 88 3.52 -9.69 -4.45
C ALA A 88 3.68 -8.98 -5.82
N ILE A 89 2.95 -7.87 -6.04
CA ILE A 89 3.03 -7.06 -7.25
C ILE A 89 3.35 -5.61 -6.84
N PRO A 90 4.58 -5.10 -7.08
CA PRO A 90 5.01 -3.78 -6.60
C PRO A 90 4.46 -2.63 -7.47
N CYS A 91 3.14 -2.62 -7.68
CA CYS A 91 2.43 -1.56 -8.39
C CYS A 91 2.35 -0.30 -7.53
N THR A 92 2.64 0.87 -8.13
CA THR A 92 2.58 2.17 -7.47
C THR A 92 1.25 2.89 -7.64
N ALA A 93 0.27 2.26 -8.29
CA ALA A 93 -1.05 2.81 -8.58
C ALA A 93 -1.00 4.18 -9.30
N CYS A 94 -0.05 4.36 -10.22
CA CYS A 94 0.10 5.60 -10.99
C CYS A 94 -0.94 5.76 -12.10
N ASN A 95 -1.72 4.72 -12.41
CA ASN A 95 -2.84 4.67 -13.35
C ASN A 95 -2.49 4.92 -14.84
N TYR A 96 -1.21 5.04 -15.24
CA TYR A 96 -0.86 5.27 -16.65
C TYR A 96 -1.28 4.12 -17.58
N CYS A 97 -1.41 2.90 -17.06
CA CYS A 97 -1.80 1.72 -17.82
C CYS A 97 -3.32 1.64 -18.10
N THR A 98 -4.15 2.31 -17.29
CA THR A 98 -5.61 2.18 -17.35
C THR A 98 -6.24 2.83 -18.59
N PRO A 99 -5.93 4.10 -18.98
CA PRO A 99 -6.58 4.76 -20.11
C PRO A 99 -6.30 4.09 -21.46
N GLY A 100 -5.19 3.36 -21.58
CA GLY A 100 -4.81 2.69 -22.83
C GLY A 100 -5.23 1.24 -22.91
N CYS A 101 -5.97 0.71 -21.95
CA CYS A 101 -6.42 -0.67 -21.95
C CYS A 101 -7.68 -0.83 -22.82
N PRO A 102 -7.63 -1.62 -23.95
CA PRO A 102 -8.81 -1.80 -24.79
C PRO A 102 -9.97 -2.51 -24.08
N GLU A 103 -9.65 -3.38 -23.14
CA GLU A 103 -10.63 -4.12 -22.33
C GLU A 103 -11.04 -3.38 -21.06
N HIS A 104 -10.65 -2.10 -20.90
CA HIS A 104 -11.01 -1.26 -19.76
C HIS A 104 -10.70 -1.88 -18.37
N ILE A 105 -9.64 -2.68 -18.29
CA ILE A 105 -9.22 -3.33 -17.03
C ILE A 105 -8.63 -2.29 -16.11
N CYS A 106 -9.16 -2.16 -14.89
CA CYS A 106 -8.59 -1.29 -13.85
C CYS A 106 -7.41 -1.98 -13.15
N ILE A 107 -6.30 -2.10 -13.88
CA ILE A 107 -5.12 -2.89 -13.54
C ILE A 107 -4.59 -2.62 -12.12
N PRO A 108 -4.39 -1.35 -11.66
CA PRO A 108 -3.85 -1.07 -10.33
C PRO A 108 -4.75 -1.54 -9.19
N GLU A 109 -6.06 -1.46 -9.35
CA GLU A 109 -7.04 -1.88 -8.37
C GLU A 109 -7.02 -3.40 -8.19
N TYR A 110 -6.97 -4.15 -9.28
CA TYR A 110 -6.82 -5.61 -9.25
C TYR A 110 -5.49 -6.03 -8.60
N PHE A 111 -4.39 -5.33 -8.88
CA PHE A 111 -3.10 -5.60 -8.26
C PHE A 111 -3.11 -5.29 -6.76
N ASN A 112 -3.81 -4.24 -6.35
CA ASN A 112 -4.00 -3.92 -4.93
C ASN A 112 -4.78 -5.01 -4.20
N LEU A 113 -5.88 -5.50 -4.79
CA LEU A 113 -6.66 -6.62 -4.24
C LEU A 113 -5.82 -7.90 -4.10
N PHE A 114 -5.04 -8.22 -5.13
CA PHE A 114 -4.14 -9.37 -5.10
C PHE A 114 -3.10 -9.24 -3.97
N ASN A 115 -2.50 -8.06 -3.81
CA ASN A 115 -1.55 -7.80 -2.74
C ASN A 115 -2.20 -7.92 -1.36
N LYS A 116 -3.40 -7.34 -1.15
CA LYS A 116 -4.19 -7.50 0.09
C LYS A 116 -4.43 -8.99 0.40
N ARG A 117 -4.79 -9.78 -0.61
CA ARG A 117 -5.01 -11.22 -0.46
C ARG A 117 -3.72 -11.94 -0.03
N LYS A 118 -2.61 -11.69 -0.72
CA LYS A 118 -1.30 -12.32 -0.42
C LYS A 118 -0.74 -11.90 0.95
N GLN A 119 -1.10 -10.72 1.42
CA GLN A 119 -0.74 -10.21 2.76
C GLN A 119 -1.72 -10.67 3.86
N ASN A 120 -2.73 -11.49 3.55
CA ASN A 120 -3.81 -11.91 4.46
C ASN A 120 -4.64 -10.73 5.03
N LEU A 121 -4.66 -9.58 4.36
CA LEU A 121 -5.47 -8.42 4.73
C LEU A 121 -6.92 -8.52 4.25
N SER A 122 -7.19 -9.45 3.34
CA SER A 122 -8.52 -9.78 2.82
C SER A 122 -8.72 -11.28 2.86
N LYS A 123 -9.81 -11.77 3.49
CA LYS A 123 -10.15 -13.19 3.62
C LYS A 123 -11.52 -13.46 2.98
N GLY A 124 -11.68 -14.67 2.39
CA GLY A 124 -12.96 -15.10 1.80
C GLY A 124 -13.23 -14.56 0.38
N LYS A 125 -14.48 -14.65 -0.08
CA LYS A 125 -14.91 -14.03 -1.37
C LYS A 125 -14.78 -12.53 -1.24
N SER A 126 -14.14 -11.89 -2.22
CA SER A 126 -13.90 -10.46 -2.22
C SER A 126 -15.07 -9.74 -2.90
N THR A 127 -15.90 -9.07 -2.13
CA THR A 127 -16.93 -8.16 -2.68
C THR A 127 -16.28 -7.07 -3.53
N GLU A 128 -15.10 -6.57 -3.12
CA GLU A 128 -14.33 -5.59 -3.89
C GLU A 128 -13.97 -6.12 -5.30
N TYR A 129 -13.69 -7.43 -5.44
CA TYR A 129 -13.43 -8.04 -6.75
C TYR A 129 -14.71 -8.11 -7.60
N ASP A 130 -15.82 -8.49 -6.97
CA ASP A 130 -17.13 -8.55 -7.64
C ASP A 130 -17.59 -7.16 -8.13
N ASP A 131 -17.35 -6.12 -7.34
CA ASP A 131 -17.65 -4.73 -7.71
C ASP A 131 -16.78 -4.30 -8.91
N LEU A 132 -15.47 -4.54 -8.85
CA LEU A 132 -14.57 -4.17 -9.94
C LEU A 132 -14.92 -4.86 -11.26
N LYS A 133 -15.26 -6.14 -11.25
CA LYS A 133 -15.61 -6.87 -12.48
C LYS A 133 -16.95 -6.47 -13.07
N ASN A 134 -17.84 -5.85 -12.29
CA ASN A 134 -19.12 -5.33 -12.75
C ASN A 134 -18.97 -3.95 -13.40
N GLU A 135 -17.98 -3.17 -12.98
CA GLU A 135 -17.75 -1.80 -13.45
C GLU A 135 -16.66 -1.73 -14.54
N HIS A 136 -15.75 -2.71 -14.58
CA HIS A 136 -14.57 -2.72 -15.44
C HIS A 136 -14.36 -4.09 -16.11
N GLY A 137 -13.47 -4.12 -17.10
CA GLY A 137 -12.99 -5.37 -17.68
C GLY A 137 -12.29 -6.24 -16.64
N LYS A 138 -12.41 -7.56 -16.77
CA LYS A 138 -11.83 -8.53 -15.84
C LYS A 138 -10.36 -8.79 -16.17
N PRO A 139 -9.56 -9.26 -15.22
CA PRO A 139 -8.18 -9.69 -15.48
C PRO A 139 -8.08 -10.76 -16.60
N TYR A 140 -9.06 -11.66 -16.66
CA TYR A 140 -9.15 -12.72 -17.69
C TYR A 140 -9.44 -12.19 -19.11
N ASP A 141 -10.09 -11.05 -19.25
CA ASP A 141 -10.41 -10.44 -20.55
C ASP A 141 -9.16 -9.85 -21.25
N CYS A 142 -7.98 -9.94 -20.64
CA CYS A 142 -6.74 -9.37 -21.16
C CYS A 142 -6.34 -10.00 -22.50
N ILE A 143 -6.35 -9.20 -23.56
CA ILE A 143 -5.96 -9.62 -24.94
C ILE A 143 -4.44 -9.57 -25.18
N GLU A 144 -3.63 -9.37 -24.15
CA GLU A 144 -2.16 -9.38 -24.19
C GLU A 144 -1.54 -8.37 -25.18
N CYS A 145 -2.19 -7.24 -25.45
CA CYS A 145 -1.73 -6.23 -26.41
C CYS A 145 -0.44 -5.48 -26.01
N GLY A 146 -0.01 -5.57 -24.75
CA GLY A 146 1.22 -4.99 -24.22
C GLY A 146 1.22 -3.47 -24.03
N GLN A 147 0.11 -2.76 -24.29
CA GLN A 147 0.07 -1.29 -24.12
C GLN A 147 0.38 -0.85 -22.69
N CYS A 148 -0.21 -1.54 -21.71
CA CYS A 148 0.00 -1.26 -20.30
C CYS A 148 1.46 -1.43 -19.86
N GLU A 149 2.17 -2.43 -20.37
CA GLU A 149 3.58 -2.67 -20.05
C GLU A 149 4.51 -1.62 -20.67
N ARG A 150 4.18 -1.12 -21.87
CA ARG A 150 4.96 -0.06 -22.53
C ARG A 150 4.97 1.25 -21.73
N VAL A 151 3.83 1.61 -21.12
CA VAL A 151 3.69 2.87 -20.37
C VAL A 151 3.99 2.73 -18.87
N CYS A 152 4.21 1.51 -18.38
CA CYS A 152 4.47 1.27 -16.95
C CYS A 152 5.85 1.83 -16.53
N PRO A 153 5.91 2.83 -15.61
CA PRO A 153 7.19 3.36 -15.13
C PRO A 153 8.00 2.32 -14.33
N GLN A 154 7.30 1.36 -13.72
CA GLN A 154 7.90 0.29 -12.91
C GLN A 154 8.33 -0.91 -13.76
N LYS A 155 8.05 -0.90 -15.07
CA LYS A 155 8.36 -2.01 -15.99
C LYS A 155 7.82 -3.37 -15.49
N LEU A 156 6.63 -3.36 -14.88
CA LEU A 156 5.99 -4.57 -14.39
C LEU A 156 5.56 -5.47 -15.54
N PRO A 157 5.69 -6.79 -15.42
CA PRO A 157 5.10 -7.75 -16.33
C PRO A 157 3.58 -7.85 -16.08
N ILE A 158 2.84 -6.85 -16.58
CA ILE A 158 1.43 -6.65 -16.22
C ILE A 158 0.58 -7.79 -16.73
N ILE A 159 0.79 -8.26 -17.96
CA ILE A 159 0.03 -9.35 -18.57
C ILE A 159 0.13 -10.62 -17.71
N SER A 160 1.36 -11.02 -17.35
CA SER A 160 1.55 -12.21 -16.52
C SER A 160 1.01 -12.05 -15.10
N ASN A 161 1.02 -10.83 -14.56
CA ASN A 161 0.45 -10.55 -13.26
C ASN A 161 -1.09 -10.53 -13.28
N LEU A 162 -1.72 -10.08 -14.37
CA LEU A 162 -3.17 -10.19 -14.55
C LEU A 162 -3.63 -11.66 -14.59
N LYS A 163 -2.85 -12.55 -15.22
CA LYS A 163 -3.13 -14.00 -15.17
C LYS A 163 -3.12 -14.53 -13.74
N LYS A 164 -2.11 -14.15 -12.92
CA LYS A 164 -2.07 -14.55 -11.50
C LYS A 164 -3.25 -14.01 -10.70
N VAL A 165 -3.72 -12.81 -11.03
CA VAL A 165 -4.92 -12.23 -10.40
C VAL A 165 -6.16 -13.03 -10.80
N ALA A 166 -6.33 -13.36 -12.08
CA ALA A 166 -7.42 -14.20 -12.56
C ALA A 166 -7.41 -15.56 -11.84
N ASP A 167 -6.28 -16.26 -11.81
CA ASP A 167 -6.12 -17.55 -11.14
C ASP A 167 -6.46 -17.52 -9.63
N GLU A 168 -6.28 -16.36 -8.96
CA GLU A 168 -6.57 -16.22 -7.53
C GLU A 168 -8.05 -15.94 -7.22
N PHE A 169 -8.76 -15.27 -8.13
CA PHE A 169 -10.10 -14.74 -7.86
C PHE A 169 -11.20 -15.36 -8.73
N GLU A 170 -10.89 -15.99 -9.85
CA GLU A 170 -11.81 -16.65 -10.78
C GLU A 170 -11.72 -18.17 -10.69
#